data_ba230e0cc15a949f568e7baf95b2c838
#
_entry.id   ba230e0cc15a949f568e7baf95b2c838
#
_cell.length_a   1.000
_cell.length_b   1.000
_cell.length_c   1.000
_cell.angle_alpha   90.00
_cell.angle_beta   90.00
_cell.angle_gamma   90.00
#
_symmetry.space_group_name_H-M   'P 1'
#
loop_
_entity.id
_entity.type
_entity.pdbx_description
1 polymer ?
#
loop_
_entity_poly.entity_id
_entity_poly.type
_entity_poly.pdbx_seq_one_letter_code
_entity_poly.pdbx_strand_id
1 'polypeptide(L)'
;MPAQGSDEVEPVDDVVARLDDEVARRLLVGAAEWHEDVMRAVRLAAAGESDRLSVLKAAVDDGLRTRRNLDYWGSSSWARDAAPVVGALAEEVANAPSAELVVLLQRAAGHLVKVILRADDSDGMIGDLCRDVLDLHRRACAAGVADPQKLAKWMVKFAFEDQDFFEIDPVAYVDALGDKGLTVYRREVAKRSDPADAPEHRTETLRDFYGGFPSFAAKYAAERLAIIDRDVDRLIELLGGDLSSPHQYQRVAEAMVELGDTDDALRWAHRGIAETSGWQVAKLYDLAADLLADANHLDEVVGLRRHHHERMPSASTYAKLQAAAGTVDAWVAEVDRARAVLAERDPAGYLDALLADGEADEAWAAAVTGDREIQASQWLRLAEAREPTEPGDAMAVYLRLADEVLVRADKRAYRDAVRHLKAARRAATADDRVDGFTEHLGGLRERNRRRPSFIVMLDKAGLG
;
A
#
# COMPACT_ATOMS: atom_id res chain seq x y z
N MET A 1 14.12 41.52 -7.59
CA MET A 1 14.41 40.29 -8.31
C MET A 1 13.09 39.64 -8.67
N PRO A 2 12.79 39.35 -9.93
CA PRO A 2 11.49 38.82 -10.32
C PRO A 2 11.36 37.36 -9.84
N ALA A 3 10.16 37.01 -9.36
CA ALA A 3 9.76 35.67 -8.97
C ALA A 3 9.91 34.70 -10.16
N GLN A 4 10.58 33.60 -9.94
CA GLN A 4 10.51 32.45 -10.85
C GLN A 4 9.10 31.85 -10.73
N GLY A 5 8.26 32.13 -11.75
CA GLY A 5 7.03 31.44 -11.96
C GLY A 5 7.34 29.94 -12.21
N SER A 6 6.73 29.05 -11.44
CA SER A 6 6.56 27.67 -11.84
C SER A 6 5.80 27.69 -13.16
N ASP A 7 6.42 27.25 -14.27
CA ASP A 7 5.72 26.90 -15.49
C ASP A 7 4.83 25.72 -15.16
N GLU A 8 3.61 25.95 -14.65
CA GLU A 8 2.52 24.96 -14.68
C GLU A 8 2.23 24.71 -16.16
N VAL A 9 2.59 23.52 -16.64
CA VAL A 9 2.26 23.08 -17.98
C VAL A 9 0.75 23.04 -18.08
N GLU A 10 0.16 23.87 -18.92
CA GLU A 10 -1.28 23.96 -19.14
C GLU A 10 -1.82 22.56 -19.52
N PRO A 11 -2.97 22.12 -18.96
CA PRO A 11 -3.60 20.86 -19.29
C PRO A 11 -3.86 20.73 -20.79
N VAL A 12 -3.58 19.57 -21.37
CA VAL A 12 -3.73 19.31 -22.81
C VAL A 12 -5.16 19.56 -23.28
N ASP A 13 -6.15 19.20 -22.46
CA ASP A 13 -7.57 19.37 -22.75
C ASP A 13 -7.94 20.84 -22.97
N ASP A 14 -7.38 21.75 -22.16
CA ASP A 14 -7.63 23.20 -22.29
C ASP A 14 -6.98 23.77 -23.56
N VAL A 15 -5.84 23.21 -23.96
CA VAL A 15 -5.18 23.58 -25.22
C VAL A 15 -5.98 23.09 -26.42
N VAL A 16 -6.41 21.83 -26.39
CA VAL A 16 -7.18 21.19 -27.49
C VAL A 16 -8.54 21.85 -27.64
N ALA A 17 -9.23 22.21 -26.55
CA ALA A 17 -10.54 22.88 -26.60
C ALA A 17 -10.55 24.25 -27.35
N ARG A 18 -9.37 24.86 -27.50
CA ARG A 18 -9.21 26.16 -28.23
C ARG A 18 -8.81 26.00 -29.70
N LEU A 19 -8.58 24.76 -30.16
CA LEU A 19 -8.23 24.52 -31.55
C LEU A 19 -9.49 24.55 -32.43
N ASP A 20 -9.32 25.09 -33.62
CA ASP A 20 -10.31 24.89 -34.70
C ASP A 20 -10.37 23.43 -35.10
N ASP A 21 -11.59 22.93 -35.42
CA ASP A 21 -11.86 21.52 -35.78
C ASP A 21 -10.97 21.03 -36.93
N GLU A 22 -10.71 21.85 -37.93
CA GLU A 22 -9.88 21.51 -39.08
C GLU A 22 -8.40 21.38 -38.66
N VAL A 23 -7.95 22.28 -37.79
CA VAL A 23 -6.59 22.23 -37.20
C VAL A 23 -6.44 20.99 -36.32
N ALA A 24 -7.40 20.73 -35.43
CA ALA A 24 -7.39 19.55 -34.58
C ALA A 24 -7.38 18.25 -35.41
N ARG A 25 -8.20 18.16 -36.45
CA ARG A 25 -8.24 17.00 -37.36
C ARG A 25 -6.93 16.80 -38.09
N ARG A 26 -6.31 17.87 -38.60
CA ARG A 26 -5.01 17.79 -39.28
C ARG A 26 -3.89 17.33 -38.34
N LEU A 27 -3.85 17.84 -37.10
CA LEU A 27 -2.89 17.42 -36.09
C LEU A 27 -3.10 15.94 -35.71
N LEU A 28 -4.36 15.52 -35.55
CA LEU A 28 -4.70 14.11 -35.24
C LEU A 28 -4.29 13.17 -36.38
N VAL A 29 -4.52 13.53 -37.64
CA VAL A 29 -4.10 12.75 -38.81
C VAL A 29 -2.57 12.66 -38.83
N GLY A 30 -1.86 13.79 -38.66
CA GLY A 30 -0.41 13.79 -38.60
C GLY A 30 0.15 12.95 -37.46
N ALA A 31 -0.45 13.01 -36.27
CA ALA A 31 -0.04 12.16 -35.15
C ALA A 31 -0.27 10.66 -35.44
N ALA A 32 -1.44 10.33 -36.02
CA ALA A 32 -1.79 8.95 -36.35
C ALA A 32 -0.89 8.31 -37.42
N GLU A 33 -0.31 9.10 -38.32
CA GLU A 33 0.65 8.61 -39.33
C GLU A 33 2.00 8.14 -38.75
N TRP A 34 2.40 8.70 -37.59
CA TRP A 34 3.68 8.44 -36.97
C TRP A 34 3.59 7.61 -35.67
N HIS A 35 2.38 7.51 -35.08
CA HIS A 35 2.13 6.86 -33.81
C HIS A 35 1.03 5.80 -33.93
N GLU A 36 1.41 4.51 -33.84
CA GLU A 36 0.48 3.39 -33.97
C GLU A 36 -0.62 3.36 -32.91
N ASP A 37 -0.32 3.83 -31.70
CA ASP A 37 -1.27 3.97 -30.57
C ASP A 37 -2.35 5.02 -30.92
N VAL A 38 -1.96 6.17 -31.46
CA VAL A 38 -2.90 7.23 -31.92
C VAL A 38 -3.75 6.69 -33.08
N MET A 39 -3.16 6.01 -34.06
CA MET A 39 -3.92 5.41 -35.17
C MET A 39 -4.94 4.38 -34.64
N ARG A 40 -4.59 3.60 -33.65
CA ARG A 40 -5.47 2.62 -33.02
C ARG A 40 -6.65 3.30 -32.31
N ALA A 41 -6.37 4.36 -31.53
CA ALA A 41 -7.40 5.15 -30.86
C ALA A 41 -8.37 5.79 -31.86
N VAL A 42 -7.85 6.35 -32.96
CA VAL A 42 -8.68 6.94 -34.03
C VAL A 42 -9.61 5.87 -34.69
N ARG A 43 -9.05 4.67 -34.96
CA ARG A 43 -9.87 3.57 -35.52
C ARG A 43 -10.97 3.12 -34.58
N LEU A 44 -10.68 3.03 -33.28
CA LEU A 44 -11.66 2.68 -32.24
C LEU A 44 -12.76 3.74 -32.13
N ALA A 45 -12.41 5.01 -32.14
CA ALA A 45 -13.35 6.11 -32.06
C ALA A 45 -14.24 6.23 -33.34
N ALA A 46 -13.68 5.88 -34.50
CA ALA A 46 -14.37 5.93 -35.79
C ALA A 46 -15.21 4.68 -36.11
N ALA A 47 -15.09 3.60 -35.34
CA ALA A 47 -15.79 2.34 -35.57
C ALA A 47 -17.30 2.51 -35.30
N GLY A 48 -18.14 2.13 -36.27
CA GLY A 48 -19.59 2.00 -36.07
C GLY A 48 -19.94 0.83 -35.15
N GLU A 49 -21.15 0.83 -34.59
CA GLU A 49 -21.60 -0.21 -33.65
C GLU A 49 -21.42 -1.64 -34.18
N SER A 50 -21.70 -1.88 -35.46
CA SER A 50 -21.57 -3.20 -36.09
C SER A 50 -20.13 -3.72 -36.18
N ASP A 51 -19.14 -2.82 -36.24
CA ASP A 51 -17.74 -3.16 -36.47
C ASP A 51 -16.89 -3.03 -35.23
N ARG A 52 -17.43 -2.43 -34.15
CA ARG A 52 -16.71 -2.04 -32.94
C ARG A 52 -16.01 -3.22 -32.26
N LEU A 53 -16.69 -4.36 -32.10
CA LEU A 53 -16.06 -5.57 -31.52
C LEU A 53 -14.93 -6.12 -32.41
N SER A 54 -15.05 -6.02 -33.74
CA SER A 54 -14.01 -6.45 -34.66
C SER A 54 -12.75 -5.56 -34.54
N VAL A 55 -12.97 -4.24 -34.46
CA VAL A 55 -11.89 -3.26 -34.27
C VAL A 55 -11.24 -3.41 -32.90
N LEU A 56 -12.04 -3.60 -31.83
CA LEU A 56 -11.52 -3.89 -30.47
C LEU A 56 -10.68 -5.17 -30.44
N LYS A 57 -11.13 -6.22 -31.12
CA LYS A 57 -10.37 -7.47 -31.22
C LYS A 57 -9.00 -7.26 -31.87
N ALA A 58 -8.97 -6.51 -32.96
CA ALA A 58 -7.70 -6.17 -33.62
C ALA A 58 -6.80 -5.34 -32.66
N ALA A 59 -7.40 -4.34 -31.97
CA ALA A 59 -6.67 -3.52 -31.01
C ALA A 59 -6.08 -4.33 -29.84
N VAL A 60 -6.81 -5.31 -29.30
CA VAL A 60 -6.34 -6.24 -28.27
C VAL A 60 -5.20 -7.12 -28.80
N ASP A 61 -5.36 -7.66 -30.01
CA ASP A 61 -4.33 -8.53 -30.60
C ASP A 61 -3.03 -7.80 -30.95
N ASP A 62 -3.12 -6.54 -31.35
CA ASP A 62 -1.97 -5.73 -31.72
C ASP A 62 -1.39 -4.95 -30.54
N GLY A 63 -2.25 -4.39 -29.68
CA GLY A 63 -1.86 -3.48 -28.59
C GLY A 63 -1.48 -4.17 -27.27
N LEU A 64 -2.06 -5.36 -26.98
CA LEU A 64 -1.78 -6.07 -25.72
C LEU A 64 -0.83 -7.26 -25.90
N ARG A 65 -0.02 -7.28 -26.95
CA ARG A 65 0.97 -8.34 -27.20
C ARG A 65 2.33 -7.76 -27.49
N THR A 66 3.36 -8.44 -26.99
CA THR A 66 4.75 -8.22 -27.44
C THR A 66 5.50 -9.54 -27.49
N ARG A 67 6.46 -9.63 -28.38
CA ARG A 67 7.45 -10.73 -28.43
C ARG A 67 8.80 -10.32 -27.85
N ARG A 68 8.96 -9.04 -27.50
CA ARG A 68 10.19 -8.49 -26.94
C ARG A 68 10.27 -8.81 -25.45
N ASN A 69 11.46 -9.01 -24.96
CA ASN A 69 11.73 -8.87 -23.53
C ASN A 69 11.80 -7.38 -23.22
N LEU A 70 11.07 -6.94 -22.20
CA LEU A 70 10.98 -5.55 -21.78
C LEU A 70 11.83 -5.36 -20.53
N ASP A 71 12.76 -4.42 -20.57
CA ASP A 71 13.43 -3.91 -19.38
C ASP A 71 12.48 -2.94 -18.62
N TYR A 72 12.91 -2.45 -17.46
CA TYR A 72 12.11 -1.56 -16.61
C TYR A 72 11.49 -0.39 -17.37
N TRP A 73 12.30 0.35 -18.15
CA TRP A 73 11.81 1.50 -18.93
C TRP A 73 10.92 1.10 -20.10
N GLY A 74 11.26 0.00 -20.74
CA GLY A 74 10.47 -0.59 -21.83
C GLY A 74 9.11 -1.06 -21.36
N SER A 75 9.01 -1.62 -20.15
CA SER A 75 7.77 -2.06 -19.51
C SER A 75 6.83 -0.89 -19.25
N SER A 76 7.31 0.17 -18.60
CA SER A 76 6.53 1.37 -18.32
C SER A 76 6.07 2.10 -19.61
N SER A 77 6.92 2.12 -20.65
CA SER A 77 6.52 2.70 -21.95
C SER A 77 5.45 1.87 -22.62
N TRP A 78 5.65 0.54 -22.69
CA TRP A 78 4.70 -0.38 -23.28
C TRP A 78 3.33 -0.36 -22.58
N ALA A 79 3.31 -0.28 -21.24
CA ALA A 79 2.07 -0.21 -20.46
C ALA A 79 1.27 1.06 -20.80
N ARG A 80 1.95 2.21 -20.95
CA ARG A 80 1.29 3.46 -21.38
C ARG A 80 0.68 3.37 -22.78
N ASP A 81 1.38 2.71 -23.72
CA ASP A 81 0.90 2.51 -25.09
C ASP A 81 -0.27 1.50 -25.16
N ALA A 82 -0.35 0.59 -24.18
CA ALA A 82 -1.40 -0.42 -24.05
C ALA A 82 -2.66 0.11 -23.33
N ALA A 83 -2.52 1.07 -22.41
CA ALA A 83 -3.61 1.59 -21.59
C ALA A 83 -4.84 2.09 -22.38
N PRO A 84 -4.71 2.78 -23.53
CA PRO A 84 -5.87 3.19 -24.34
C PRO A 84 -6.72 2.02 -24.84
N VAL A 85 -6.13 0.84 -25.06
CA VAL A 85 -6.88 -0.37 -25.46
C VAL A 85 -7.74 -0.87 -24.30
N VAL A 86 -7.21 -0.84 -23.09
CA VAL A 86 -7.97 -1.21 -21.88
C VAL A 86 -9.08 -0.19 -21.62
N GLY A 87 -8.83 1.11 -21.84
CA GLY A 87 -9.84 2.17 -21.79
C GLY A 87 -11.01 1.93 -22.77
N ALA A 88 -10.70 1.54 -24.01
CA ALA A 88 -11.73 1.23 -25.00
C ALA A 88 -12.54 -0.03 -24.65
N LEU A 89 -11.92 -1.04 -24.04
CA LEU A 89 -12.64 -2.19 -23.48
C LEU A 89 -13.57 -1.77 -22.34
N ALA A 90 -13.15 -0.83 -21.48
CA ALA A 90 -13.96 -0.32 -20.38
C ALA A 90 -15.22 0.40 -20.90
N GLU A 91 -15.09 1.23 -21.94
CA GLU A 91 -16.23 1.87 -22.60
C GLU A 91 -17.22 0.85 -23.16
N GLU A 92 -16.72 -0.21 -23.80
CA GLU A 92 -17.59 -1.24 -24.38
C GLU A 92 -18.31 -2.06 -23.31
N VAL A 93 -17.63 -2.38 -22.19
CA VAL A 93 -18.25 -3.03 -21.02
C VAL A 93 -19.37 -2.18 -20.44
N ALA A 94 -19.21 -0.85 -20.41
CA ALA A 94 -20.22 0.06 -19.89
C ALA A 94 -21.44 0.20 -20.80
N ASN A 95 -21.23 0.16 -22.12
CA ASN A 95 -22.26 0.48 -23.11
C ASN A 95 -22.96 -0.76 -23.70
N ALA A 96 -22.21 -1.82 -24.02
CA ALA A 96 -22.72 -2.97 -24.77
C ALA A 96 -22.08 -4.30 -24.32
N PRO A 97 -22.28 -4.73 -23.06
CA PRO A 97 -21.75 -6.02 -22.59
C PRO A 97 -22.35 -7.17 -23.44
N SER A 98 -21.48 -8.08 -23.90
CA SER A 98 -21.86 -9.22 -24.72
C SER A 98 -21.02 -10.46 -24.43
N ALA A 99 -21.50 -11.64 -24.84
CA ALA A 99 -20.73 -12.88 -24.66
C ALA A 99 -19.40 -12.85 -25.43
N GLU A 100 -19.37 -12.21 -26.59
CA GLU A 100 -18.18 -12.02 -27.41
C GLU A 100 -17.17 -11.09 -26.70
N LEU A 101 -17.67 -10.04 -26.04
CA LEU A 101 -16.80 -9.14 -25.23
C LEU A 101 -16.19 -9.86 -24.04
N VAL A 102 -16.94 -10.74 -23.36
CA VAL A 102 -16.40 -11.57 -22.26
C VAL A 102 -15.22 -12.42 -22.78
N VAL A 103 -15.36 -13.07 -23.93
CA VAL A 103 -14.28 -13.86 -24.55
C VAL A 103 -13.09 -12.97 -24.95
N LEU A 104 -13.37 -11.75 -25.42
CA LEU A 104 -12.32 -10.80 -25.78
C LEU A 104 -11.52 -10.35 -24.53
N LEU A 105 -12.19 -10.09 -23.41
CA LEU A 105 -11.54 -9.75 -22.14
C LEU A 105 -10.69 -10.92 -21.60
N GLN A 106 -11.16 -12.15 -21.71
CA GLN A 106 -10.38 -13.35 -21.41
C GLN A 106 -9.10 -13.44 -22.24
N ARG A 107 -9.21 -13.11 -23.54
CA ARG A 107 -8.07 -13.06 -24.45
C ARG A 107 -7.10 -11.94 -24.08
N ALA A 108 -7.57 -10.75 -23.73
CA ALA A 108 -6.79 -9.61 -23.29
C ALA A 108 -5.99 -9.96 -22.03
N ALA A 109 -6.62 -10.53 -21.00
CA ALA A 109 -5.97 -11.01 -19.79
C ALA A 109 -4.85 -12.02 -20.11
N GLY A 110 -5.12 -13.00 -20.98
CA GLY A 110 -4.12 -13.99 -21.41
C GLY A 110 -2.95 -13.38 -22.20
N HIS A 111 -3.14 -12.25 -22.90
CA HIS A 111 -2.05 -11.53 -23.55
C HIS A 111 -1.20 -10.80 -22.53
N LEU A 112 -1.80 -10.06 -21.58
CA LEU A 112 -1.11 -9.33 -20.54
C LEU A 112 -0.26 -10.25 -19.66
N VAL A 113 -0.78 -11.39 -19.24
CA VAL A 113 -0.01 -12.42 -18.51
C VAL A 113 1.25 -12.83 -19.28
N LYS A 114 1.14 -13.07 -20.60
CA LYS A 114 2.31 -13.43 -21.41
C LYS A 114 3.33 -12.30 -21.55
N VAL A 115 2.90 -11.05 -21.46
CA VAL A 115 3.80 -9.91 -21.46
C VAL A 115 4.53 -9.80 -20.12
N ILE A 116 3.82 -9.93 -18.99
CA ILE A 116 4.42 -9.92 -17.65
C ILE A 116 5.54 -10.94 -17.52
N LEU A 117 5.35 -12.16 -18.05
CA LEU A 117 6.36 -13.21 -18.03
C LEU A 117 7.67 -12.86 -18.79
N ARG A 118 7.70 -11.75 -19.52
CA ARG A 118 8.84 -11.28 -20.35
C ARG A 118 9.24 -9.85 -20.04
N ALA A 119 8.68 -9.26 -19.01
CA ALA A 119 8.86 -7.87 -18.65
C ALA A 119 9.49 -7.73 -17.26
N ASP A 120 10.30 -6.71 -17.08
CA ASP A 120 10.63 -6.19 -15.77
C ASP A 120 9.51 -5.21 -15.36
N ASP A 121 8.45 -5.73 -14.74
CA ASP A 121 7.29 -4.98 -14.29
C ASP A 121 7.42 -4.58 -12.80
N SER A 122 8.63 -4.17 -12.39
CA SER A 122 8.90 -3.80 -10.99
C SER A 122 8.11 -2.57 -10.51
N ASP A 123 7.61 -1.74 -11.44
CA ASP A 123 6.68 -0.63 -11.14
C ASP A 123 5.20 -1.06 -11.13
N GLY A 124 4.89 -2.29 -11.56
CA GLY A 124 3.55 -2.89 -11.51
C GLY A 124 2.57 -2.42 -12.58
N MET A 125 2.98 -1.57 -13.52
CA MET A 125 2.07 -0.97 -14.50
C MET A 125 1.37 -1.98 -15.43
N ILE A 126 2.07 -3.03 -15.86
CA ILE A 126 1.46 -4.09 -16.69
C ILE A 126 0.53 -4.95 -15.83
N GLY A 127 0.94 -5.23 -14.58
CA GLY A 127 0.10 -5.91 -13.60
C GLY A 127 -1.21 -5.17 -13.33
N ASP A 128 -1.16 -3.84 -13.22
CA ASP A 128 -2.37 -3.01 -13.04
C ASP A 128 -3.30 -3.10 -14.24
N LEU A 129 -2.79 -3.02 -15.48
CA LEU A 129 -3.61 -3.22 -16.67
C LEU A 129 -4.28 -4.61 -16.71
N CYS A 130 -3.59 -5.65 -16.21
CA CYS A 130 -4.19 -6.97 -16.13
C CYS A 130 -5.32 -7.03 -15.08
N ARG A 131 -5.14 -6.38 -13.93
CA ARG A 131 -6.19 -6.25 -12.89
C ARG A 131 -7.40 -5.50 -13.42
N ASP A 132 -7.17 -4.40 -14.14
CA ASP A 132 -8.24 -3.64 -14.80
C ASP A 132 -9.03 -4.51 -15.78
N VAL A 133 -8.36 -5.28 -16.63
CA VAL A 133 -9.03 -6.19 -17.57
C VAL A 133 -9.82 -7.29 -16.85
N LEU A 134 -9.30 -7.83 -15.72
CA LEU A 134 -10.02 -8.81 -14.92
C LEU A 134 -11.24 -8.21 -14.22
N ASP A 135 -11.18 -6.96 -13.75
CA ASP A 135 -12.36 -6.26 -13.22
C ASP A 135 -13.40 -5.98 -14.32
N LEU A 136 -12.97 -5.55 -15.49
CA LEU A 136 -13.85 -5.39 -16.64
C LEU A 136 -14.52 -6.71 -17.03
N HIS A 137 -13.79 -7.82 -16.99
CA HIS A 137 -14.34 -9.16 -17.23
C HIS A 137 -15.41 -9.52 -16.20
N ARG A 138 -15.16 -9.26 -14.91
CA ARG A 138 -16.13 -9.45 -13.84
C ARG A 138 -17.40 -8.63 -14.09
N ARG A 139 -17.26 -7.35 -14.41
CA ARG A 139 -18.38 -6.45 -14.71
C ARG A 139 -19.17 -6.89 -15.93
N ALA A 140 -18.50 -7.30 -17.00
CA ALA A 140 -19.18 -7.84 -18.20
C ALA A 140 -19.94 -9.13 -17.88
N CYS A 141 -19.38 -10.02 -17.07
CA CYS A 141 -20.07 -11.26 -16.64
C CYS A 141 -21.27 -10.96 -15.75
N ALA A 142 -21.22 -9.94 -14.87
CA ALA A 142 -22.33 -9.52 -14.03
C ALA A 142 -23.56 -9.05 -14.82
N ALA A 143 -23.40 -8.65 -16.09
CA ALA A 143 -24.51 -8.36 -16.99
C ALA A 143 -25.29 -9.62 -17.46
N GLY A 144 -24.90 -10.82 -17.03
CA GLY A 144 -25.61 -12.07 -17.33
C GLY A 144 -25.42 -12.59 -18.78
N VAL A 145 -24.43 -12.07 -19.51
CA VAL A 145 -24.17 -12.42 -20.91
C VAL A 145 -23.21 -13.61 -21.08
N ALA A 146 -22.51 -14.02 -20.02
CA ALA A 146 -21.55 -15.11 -20.07
C ALA A 146 -22.23 -16.49 -20.07
N ASP A 147 -21.66 -17.46 -20.83
CA ASP A 147 -22.02 -18.87 -20.65
C ASP A 147 -21.42 -19.37 -19.33
N PRO A 148 -22.24 -19.78 -18.34
CA PRO A 148 -21.76 -20.15 -17.01
C PRO A 148 -20.73 -21.29 -17.01
N GLN A 149 -20.90 -22.27 -17.90
CA GLN A 149 -20.01 -23.44 -17.92
C GLN A 149 -18.67 -23.12 -18.60
N LYS A 150 -18.69 -22.28 -19.63
CA LYS A 150 -17.46 -21.81 -20.29
C LYS A 150 -16.69 -20.88 -19.37
N LEU A 151 -17.40 -19.99 -18.67
CA LEU A 151 -16.82 -19.09 -17.65
C LEU A 151 -16.11 -19.90 -16.58
N ALA A 152 -16.77 -20.88 -15.95
CA ALA A 152 -16.19 -21.73 -14.94
C ALA A 152 -14.90 -22.43 -15.40
N LYS A 153 -14.90 -23.01 -16.61
CA LYS A 153 -13.72 -23.66 -17.18
C LYS A 153 -12.57 -22.68 -17.42
N TRP A 154 -12.88 -21.48 -17.91
CA TRP A 154 -11.87 -20.46 -18.14
C TRP A 154 -11.26 -19.96 -16.83
N MET A 155 -12.08 -19.68 -15.80
CA MET A 155 -11.60 -19.24 -14.49
C MET A 155 -10.60 -20.23 -13.89
N VAL A 156 -10.98 -21.52 -13.88
CA VAL A 156 -10.11 -22.57 -13.33
C VAL A 156 -8.84 -22.73 -14.18
N LYS A 157 -8.96 -22.71 -15.50
CA LYS A 157 -7.80 -22.76 -16.38
C LYS A 157 -6.85 -21.60 -16.12
N PHE A 158 -7.36 -20.37 -16.07
CA PHE A 158 -6.56 -19.17 -15.82
C PHE A 158 -5.83 -19.24 -14.48
N ALA A 159 -6.50 -19.65 -13.41
CA ALA A 159 -5.94 -19.72 -12.07
C ALA A 159 -4.90 -20.86 -11.88
N PHE A 160 -5.04 -21.99 -12.59
CA PHE A 160 -4.22 -23.17 -12.34
C PHE A 160 -3.13 -23.44 -13.43
N GLU A 161 -3.33 -22.95 -14.65
CA GLU A 161 -2.48 -23.34 -15.77
C GLU A 161 -1.76 -22.17 -16.44
N ASP A 162 -2.40 -21.01 -16.51
CA ASP A 162 -1.92 -19.92 -17.36
C ASP A 162 -0.95 -18.96 -16.65
N GLN A 163 -1.03 -18.85 -15.31
CA GLN A 163 -0.22 -17.89 -14.55
C GLN A 163 -0.30 -18.14 -13.01
N ASP A 164 0.61 -17.50 -12.26
CA ASP A 164 0.68 -17.56 -10.79
C ASP A 164 0.58 -16.15 -10.14
N PHE A 165 0.18 -15.09 -10.90
CA PHE A 165 0.23 -13.70 -10.45
C PHE A 165 -1.11 -13.13 -10.01
N PHE A 166 -2.22 -13.65 -10.56
CA PHE A 166 -3.56 -13.09 -10.37
C PHE A 166 -4.54 -14.14 -9.89
N GLU A 167 -5.32 -13.77 -8.90
CA GLU A 167 -6.44 -14.56 -8.41
C GLU A 167 -7.74 -14.09 -9.09
N ILE A 168 -8.60 -15.04 -9.42
CA ILE A 168 -9.97 -14.77 -9.83
C ILE A 168 -10.88 -15.31 -8.75
N ASP A 169 -11.52 -14.40 -8.02
CA ASP A 169 -12.40 -14.76 -6.91
C ASP A 169 -13.75 -15.25 -7.40
N PRO A 170 -14.08 -16.56 -7.28
CA PRO A 170 -15.36 -17.09 -7.73
C PRO A 170 -16.56 -16.54 -6.94
N VAL A 171 -16.38 -15.99 -5.75
CA VAL A 171 -17.44 -15.33 -4.97
C VAL A 171 -17.97 -14.12 -5.73
N ALA A 172 -17.07 -13.33 -6.32
CA ALA A 172 -17.45 -12.17 -7.13
C ALA A 172 -18.15 -12.52 -8.47
N TYR A 173 -18.20 -13.81 -8.83
CA TYR A 173 -18.83 -14.33 -10.03
C TYR A 173 -20.03 -15.26 -9.76
N VAL A 174 -20.49 -15.39 -8.50
CA VAL A 174 -21.53 -16.34 -8.11
C VAL A 174 -22.78 -16.21 -8.99
N ASP A 175 -23.26 -14.98 -9.21
CA ASP A 175 -24.45 -14.72 -10.04
C ASP A 175 -24.24 -15.12 -11.49
N ALA A 176 -23.07 -14.83 -12.06
CA ALA A 176 -22.74 -15.17 -13.45
C ALA A 176 -22.51 -16.67 -13.65
N LEU A 177 -22.00 -17.36 -12.64
CA LEU A 177 -21.80 -18.81 -12.64
C LEU A 177 -23.12 -19.55 -12.45
N GLY A 178 -23.97 -19.10 -11.54
CA GLY A 178 -25.17 -19.82 -11.12
C GLY A 178 -24.87 -21.27 -10.76
N ASP A 179 -25.89 -22.07 -10.49
CA ASP A 179 -25.73 -23.49 -10.07
C ASP A 179 -24.96 -24.34 -11.09
N LYS A 180 -25.22 -24.09 -12.40
CA LYS A 180 -24.59 -24.86 -13.49
C LYS A 180 -23.08 -24.55 -13.60
N GLY A 181 -22.73 -23.29 -13.51
CA GLY A 181 -21.32 -22.84 -13.55
C GLY A 181 -20.56 -23.29 -12.31
N LEU A 182 -21.14 -23.12 -11.13
CA LEU A 182 -20.54 -23.58 -9.86
C LEU A 182 -20.31 -25.09 -9.82
N THR A 183 -21.24 -25.88 -10.35
CA THR A 183 -21.05 -27.34 -10.48
C THR A 183 -19.86 -27.68 -11.37
N VAL A 184 -19.70 -26.98 -12.49
CA VAL A 184 -18.53 -27.16 -13.38
C VAL A 184 -17.27 -26.67 -12.70
N TYR A 185 -17.29 -25.50 -12.03
CA TYR A 185 -16.15 -24.93 -11.32
C TYR A 185 -15.60 -25.91 -10.27
N ARG A 186 -16.46 -26.43 -9.39
CA ARG A 186 -16.07 -27.44 -8.38
C ARG A 186 -15.41 -28.67 -9.00
N ARG A 187 -16.01 -29.19 -10.08
CA ARG A 187 -15.46 -30.35 -10.78
C ARG A 187 -14.09 -30.07 -11.39
N GLU A 188 -13.92 -28.91 -12.02
CA GLU A 188 -12.64 -28.55 -12.66
C GLU A 188 -11.55 -28.23 -11.63
N VAL A 189 -11.90 -27.62 -10.48
CA VAL A 189 -11.00 -27.44 -9.34
C VAL A 189 -10.57 -28.81 -8.77
N ALA A 190 -11.52 -29.70 -8.50
CA ALA A 190 -11.21 -31.03 -7.95
C ALA A 190 -10.23 -31.81 -8.83
N LYS A 191 -10.39 -31.80 -10.14
CA LYS A 191 -9.45 -32.44 -11.06
C LYS A 191 -8.01 -31.90 -10.97
N ARG A 192 -7.84 -30.60 -10.76
CA ARG A 192 -6.54 -29.96 -10.72
C ARG A 192 -5.90 -29.91 -9.34
N SER A 193 -6.70 -30.18 -8.32
CA SER A 193 -6.24 -30.31 -6.93
C SER A 193 -5.76 -31.71 -6.62
N ASP A 194 -6.02 -32.72 -7.48
CA ASP A 194 -5.50 -34.07 -7.31
C ASP A 194 -4.00 -34.10 -7.61
N PRO A 195 -3.15 -34.55 -6.69
CA PRO A 195 -1.72 -34.67 -6.93
C PRO A 195 -1.34 -35.56 -8.11
N ALA A 196 -2.21 -36.52 -8.48
CA ALA A 196 -2.00 -37.44 -9.60
C ALA A 196 -2.17 -36.76 -10.98
N ASP A 197 -2.96 -35.67 -11.04
CA ASP A 197 -3.25 -34.94 -12.29
C ASP A 197 -2.44 -33.65 -12.44
N ALA A 198 -1.42 -33.43 -11.59
CA ALA A 198 -0.57 -32.24 -11.67
C ALA A 198 0.18 -32.23 -13.03
N PRO A 199 0.09 -31.13 -13.85
CA PRO A 199 0.70 -31.08 -15.17
C PRO A 199 2.22 -31.28 -15.07
N GLU A 200 2.75 -32.13 -15.96
CA GLU A 200 4.17 -32.52 -16.04
C GLU A 200 5.14 -31.33 -16.25
N HIS A 201 4.62 -30.13 -16.56
CA HIS A 201 5.42 -28.94 -16.87
C HIS A 201 5.78 -28.07 -15.67
N ARG A 202 5.38 -28.44 -14.44
CA ARG A 202 6.00 -27.82 -13.27
C ARG A 202 7.40 -28.38 -13.13
N THR A 203 8.39 -27.51 -13.31
CA THR A 203 9.80 -27.87 -13.16
C THR A 203 10.01 -28.63 -11.85
N GLU A 204 10.78 -29.72 -11.88
CA GLU A 204 11.14 -30.56 -10.72
C GLU A 204 11.54 -29.72 -9.49
N THR A 205 12.20 -28.57 -9.73
CA THR A 205 12.63 -27.61 -8.71
C THR A 205 11.47 -27.01 -7.89
N LEU A 206 10.29 -26.80 -8.46
CA LEU A 206 9.12 -26.30 -7.73
C LEU A 206 8.35 -27.42 -7.02
N ARG A 207 8.38 -28.65 -7.58
CA ARG A 207 7.82 -29.84 -6.89
C ARG A 207 8.58 -30.16 -5.60
N ASP A 208 9.90 -30.07 -5.61
CA ASP A 208 10.75 -30.35 -4.45
C ASP A 208 10.65 -29.24 -3.39
N PHE A 209 10.41 -27.99 -3.78
CA PHE A 209 10.32 -26.87 -2.86
C PHE A 209 8.96 -26.82 -2.13
N TYR A 210 7.86 -27.23 -2.77
CA TYR A 210 6.51 -27.21 -2.21
C TYR A 210 6.02 -28.58 -1.70
N GLY A 211 6.86 -29.61 -1.71
CA GLY A 211 6.72 -30.86 -0.95
C GLY A 211 5.33 -31.44 -0.80
N GLY A 212 4.59 -31.70 -1.90
CA GLY A 212 3.29 -32.37 -1.83
C GLY A 212 2.13 -31.56 -1.26
N PHE A 213 2.32 -30.27 -0.96
CA PHE A 213 1.23 -29.36 -0.54
C PHE A 213 0.33 -29.01 -1.75
N PRO A 214 -0.99 -28.84 -1.55
CA PRO A 214 -1.87 -28.30 -2.58
C PRO A 214 -1.30 -27.00 -3.14
N SER A 215 -1.42 -26.78 -4.46
CA SER A 215 -0.99 -25.52 -5.07
C SER A 215 -1.70 -24.33 -4.40
N PHE A 216 -1.09 -23.17 -4.41
CA PHE A 216 -1.71 -21.95 -3.89
C PHE A 216 -3.11 -21.75 -4.46
N ALA A 217 -3.27 -21.94 -5.78
CA ALA A 217 -4.56 -21.86 -6.46
C ALA A 217 -5.60 -22.87 -5.92
N ALA A 218 -5.17 -24.09 -5.55
CA ALA A 218 -6.08 -25.08 -4.98
C ALA A 218 -6.55 -24.71 -3.57
N LYS A 219 -5.65 -24.18 -2.73
CA LYS A 219 -6.01 -23.69 -1.39
C LYS A 219 -6.96 -22.51 -1.48
N TYR A 220 -6.64 -21.54 -2.33
CA TYR A 220 -7.49 -20.37 -2.57
C TYR A 220 -8.88 -20.80 -3.07
N ALA A 221 -8.95 -21.66 -4.09
CA ALA A 221 -10.23 -22.15 -4.59
C ALA A 221 -11.06 -22.88 -3.52
N ALA A 222 -10.43 -23.68 -2.65
CA ALA A 222 -11.12 -24.37 -1.57
C ALA A 222 -11.69 -23.40 -0.53
N GLU A 223 -10.93 -22.37 -0.17
CA GLU A 223 -11.36 -21.29 0.71
C GLU A 223 -12.56 -20.54 0.12
N ARG A 224 -12.46 -20.11 -1.13
CA ARG A 224 -13.53 -19.35 -1.80
C ARG A 224 -14.81 -20.17 -2.01
N LEU A 225 -14.68 -21.47 -2.27
CA LEU A 225 -15.84 -22.39 -2.31
C LEU A 225 -16.49 -22.53 -0.93
N ALA A 226 -15.72 -22.59 0.15
CA ALA A 226 -16.28 -22.64 1.51
C ALA A 226 -17.02 -21.32 1.86
N ILE A 227 -16.56 -20.15 1.39
CA ILE A 227 -17.32 -18.89 1.50
C ILE A 227 -18.64 -18.96 0.73
N ILE A 228 -18.64 -19.45 -0.52
CA ILE A 228 -19.86 -19.60 -1.32
C ILE A 228 -20.86 -20.54 -0.64
N ASP A 229 -20.38 -21.65 -0.08
CA ASP A 229 -21.19 -22.66 0.59
C ASP A 229 -21.57 -22.26 2.03
N ARG A 230 -21.01 -21.15 2.56
CA ARG A 230 -21.13 -20.71 3.95
C ARG A 230 -20.73 -21.82 4.94
N ASP A 231 -19.72 -22.62 4.56
CA ASP A 231 -19.22 -23.73 5.35
C ASP A 231 -18.17 -23.24 6.36
N VAL A 232 -18.67 -22.79 7.52
CA VAL A 232 -17.86 -22.22 8.60
C VAL A 232 -16.83 -23.23 9.13
N ASP A 233 -17.21 -24.49 9.29
CA ASP A 233 -16.31 -25.51 9.81
C ASP A 233 -15.13 -25.72 8.85
N ARG A 234 -15.42 -25.75 7.55
CA ARG A 234 -14.39 -25.86 6.53
C ARG A 234 -13.48 -24.65 6.46
N LEU A 235 -14.02 -23.44 6.63
CA LEU A 235 -13.23 -22.21 6.71
C LEU A 235 -12.28 -22.23 7.91
N ILE A 236 -12.75 -22.65 9.07
CA ILE A 236 -11.91 -22.78 10.26
C ILE A 236 -10.77 -23.79 10.00
N GLU A 237 -11.08 -24.93 9.40
CA GLU A 237 -10.07 -25.95 9.06
C GLU A 237 -9.01 -25.40 8.08
N LEU A 238 -9.44 -24.72 7.01
CA LEU A 238 -8.55 -24.22 5.96
C LEU A 238 -7.69 -23.03 6.40
N LEU A 239 -8.26 -22.11 7.19
CA LEU A 239 -7.65 -20.83 7.56
C LEU A 239 -7.02 -20.87 8.95
N GLY A 240 -7.66 -21.57 9.87
CA GLY A 240 -7.23 -21.66 11.27
C GLY A 240 -6.04 -22.59 11.48
N GLY A 241 -5.92 -23.65 10.69
CA GLY A 241 -4.85 -24.62 10.87
C GLY A 241 -4.81 -25.16 12.29
N ASP A 242 -3.67 -24.97 13.00
CA ASP A 242 -3.49 -25.35 14.41
C ASP A 242 -3.84 -24.21 15.40
N LEU A 243 -4.31 -23.08 14.92
CA LEU A 243 -4.66 -21.90 15.71
C LEU A 243 -3.52 -21.42 16.65
N SER A 244 -2.28 -21.56 16.20
CA SER A 244 -1.10 -21.22 17.01
C SER A 244 -0.61 -19.77 16.85
N SER A 245 -1.10 -19.04 15.85
CA SER A 245 -0.64 -17.68 15.51
C SER A 245 -1.78 -16.67 15.39
N PRO A 246 -1.54 -15.37 15.70
CA PRO A 246 -2.53 -14.30 15.52
C PRO A 246 -3.07 -14.23 14.09
N HIS A 247 -2.23 -14.52 13.10
CA HIS A 247 -2.61 -14.47 11.69
C HIS A 247 -3.69 -15.50 11.34
N GLN A 248 -3.63 -16.70 11.91
CA GLN A 248 -4.65 -17.73 11.68
C GLN A 248 -6.01 -17.30 12.23
N TYR A 249 -6.05 -16.71 13.44
CA TYR A 249 -7.27 -16.14 14.01
C TYR A 249 -7.80 -14.98 13.19
N GLN A 250 -6.90 -14.09 12.72
CA GLN A 250 -7.27 -12.98 11.85
C GLN A 250 -7.95 -13.47 10.58
N ARG A 251 -7.36 -14.45 9.88
CA ARG A 251 -7.96 -15.01 8.65
C ARG A 251 -9.34 -15.61 8.87
N VAL A 252 -9.53 -16.34 9.98
CA VAL A 252 -10.86 -16.89 10.32
C VAL A 252 -11.85 -15.75 10.61
N ALA A 253 -11.45 -14.74 11.38
CA ALA A 253 -12.31 -13.59 11.67
C ALA A 253 -12.68 -12.81 10.40
N GLU A 254 -11.72 -12.57 9.50
CA GLU A 254 -11.96 -11.92 8.20
C GLU A 254 -12.93 -12.72 7.32
N ALA A 255 -12.85 -14.07 7.34
CA ALA A 255 -13.81 -14.90 6.63
C ALA A 255 -15.23 -14.81 7.23
N MET A 256 -15.37 -14.66 8.55
CA MET A 256 -16.67 -14.40 9.20
C MET A 256 -17.23 -13.04 8.81
N VAL A 257 -16.37 -12.00 8.71
CA VAL A 257 -16.77 -10.68 8.18
C VAL A 257 -17.33 -10.83 6.76
N GLU A 258 -16.65 -11.56 5.90
CA GLU A 258 -17.08 -11.77 4.51
C GLU A 258 -18.41 -12.53 4.43
N LEU A 259 -18.66 -13.45 5.35
CA LEU A 259 -19.96 -14.12 5.49
C LEU A 259 -21.05 -13.20 6.06
N GLY A 260 -20.72 -11.98 6.52
CA GLY A 260 -21.64 -11.05 7.17
C GLY A 260 -21.95 -11.43 8.63
N ASP A 261 -21.15 -12.29 9.25
CA ASP A 261 -21.30 -12.70 10.65
C ASP A 261 -20.33 -11.92 11.54
N THR A 262 -20.70 -10.69 11.85
CA THR A 262 -19.89 -9.76 12.67
C THR A 262 -19.67 -10.29 14.09
N ASP A 263 -20.67 -10.95 14.68
CA ASP A 263 -20.57 -11.48 16.05
C ASP A 263 -19.53 -12.60 16.12
N ASP A 264 -19.53 -13.51 15.15
CA ASP A 264 -18.52 -14.55 15.05
C ASP A 264 -17.14 -14.00 14.76
N ALA A 265 -17.04 -12.99 13.88
CA ALA A 265 -15.78 -12.30 13.61
C ALA A 265 -15.18 -11.70 14.89
N LEU A 266 -15.98 -11.00 15.68
CA LEU A 266 -15.57 -10.44 16.98
C LEU A 266 -15.13 -11.54 17.95
N ARG A 267 -15.87 -12.65 18.04
CA ARG A 267 -15.49 -13.79 18.91
C ARG A 267 -14.12 -14.36 18.51
N TRP A 268 -13.87 -14.55 17.23
CA TRP A 268 -12.59 -15.03 16.72
C TRP A 268 -11.45 -14.06 16.96
N ALA A 269 -11.67 -12.76 16.76
CA ALA A 269 -10.69 -11.74 17.05
C ALA A 269 -10.34 -11.70 18.55
N HIS A 270 -11.33 -11.68 19.44
CA HIS A 270 -11.11 -11.71 20.89
C HIS A 270 -10.41 -12.99 21.35
N ARG A 271 -10.78 -14.14 20.79
CA ARG A 271 -10.11 -15.40 21.09
C ARG A 271 -8.64 -15.37 20.68
N GLY A 272 -8.33 -14.87 19.50
CA GLY A 272 -6.95 -14.70 19.04
C GLY A 272 -6.15 -13.72 19.90
N ILE A 273 -6.77 -12.62 20.35
CA ILE A 273 -6.18 -11.69 21.31
C ILE A 273 -5.84 -12.41 22.62
N ALA A 274 -6.72 -13.27 23.13
CA ALA A 274 -6.50 -13.96 24.40
C ALA A 274 -5.48 -15.11 24.32
N GLU A 275 -5.52 -15.90 23.24
CA GLU A 275 -4.78 -17.16 23.12
C GLU A 275 -3.40 -17.01 22.46
N THR A 276 -3.12 -15.86 21.81
CA THR A 276 -1.86 -15.67 21.08
C THR A 276 -1.06 -14.48 21.60
N SER A 277 0.18 -14.34 21.13
CA SER A 277 1.09 -13.25 21.51
C SER A 277 1.94 -12.78 20.33
N GLY A 278 2.73 -11.73 20.55
CA GLY A 278 3.61 -11.13 19.55
C GLY A 278 2.98 -9.92 18.84
N TRP A 279 3.77 -9.27 18.00
CA TRP A 279 3.42 -7.99 17.39
C TRP A 279 2.18 -8.05 16.46
N GLN A 280 1.91 -9.21 15.87
CA GLN A 280 0.78 -9.41 14.96
C GLN A 280 -0.58 -9.38 15.66
N VAL A 281 -0.64 -9.56 17.00
CA VAL A 281 -1.88 -9.44 17.78
C VAL A 281 -2.51 -8.05 17.61
N ALA A 282 -1.70 -7.02 17.35
CA ALA A 282 -2.20 -5.67 17.09
C ALA A 282 -3.24 -5.61 15.95
N LYS A 283 -3.10 -6.48 14.93
CA LYS A 283 -4.07 -6.55 13.83
C LYS A 283 -5.44 -7.07 14.26
N LEU A 284 -5.47 -7.99 15.24
CA LEU A 284 -6.73 -8.47 15.81
C LEU A 284 -7.43 -7.41 16.63
N TYR A 285 -6.67 -6.58 17.37
CA TYR A 285 -7.23 -5.40 18.04
C TYR A 285 -7.78 -4.39 17.04
N ASP A 286 -7.09 -4.17 15.92
CA ASP A 286 -7.57 -3.25 14.89
C ASP A 286 -8.86 -3.76 14.27
N LEU A 287 -8.91 -5.03 13.84
CA LEU A 287 -10.11 -5.66 13.29
C LEU A 287 -11.30 -5.60 14.25
N ALA A 288 -11.10 -5.98 15.52
CA ALA A 288 -12.17 -5.95 16.51
C ALA A 288 -12.67 -4.52 16.79
N ALA A 289 -11.75 -3.52 16.84
CA ALA A 289 -12.13 -2.13 17.05
C ALA A 289 -12.91 -1.56 15.86
N ASP A 290 -12.54 -1.91 14.64
CA ASP A 290 -13.23 -1.47 13.42
C ASP A 290 -14.66 -2.06 13.40
N LEU A 291 -14.82 -3.37 13.68
CA LEU A 291 -16.13 -4.02 13.77
C LEU A 291 -17.04 -3.43 14.86
N LEU A 292 -16.49 -3.12 16.04
CA LEU A 292 -17.22 -2.47 17.12
C LEU A 292 -17.62 -1.03 16.75
N ALA A 293 -16.75 -0.30 16.08
CA ALA A 293 -17.02 1.06 15.64
C ALA A 293 -18.13 1.09 14.56
N ASP A 294 -18.08 0.17 13.60
CA ASP A 294 -19.13 0.02 12.57
C ASP A 294 -20.49 -0.33 13.19
N ALA A 295 -20.49 -1.09 14.28
CA ALA A 295 -21.69 -1.38 15.09
C ALA A 295 -22.09 -0.24 16.05
N ASN A 296 -21.34 0.88 16.06
CA ASN A 296 -21.54 2.02 16.97
C ASN A 296 -21.40 1.67 18.47
N HIS A 297 -20.58 0.67 18.79
CA HIS A 297 -20.27 0.26 20.17
C HIS A 297 -19.02 1.00 20.68
N LEU A 298 -19.05 2.34 20.66
CA LEU A 298 -17.87 3.18 20.87
C LEU A 298 -17.23 3.04 22.26
N ASP A 299 -18.01 2.80 23.31
CA ASP A 299 -17.48 2.54 24.66
C ASP A 299 -16.67 1.24 24.71
N GLU A 300 -17.09 0.21 23.97
CA GLU A 300 -16.37 -1.05 23.87
C GLU A 300 -15.06 -0.88 23.10
N VAL A 301 -15.04 -0.01 22.07
CA VAL A 301 -13.80 0.38 21.36
C VAL A 301 -12.80 0.99 22.34
N VAL A 302 -13.23 1.91 23.22
CA VAL A 302 -12.34 2.50 24.24
C VAL A 302 -11.80 1.43 25.17
N GLY A 303 -12.65 0.54 25.67
CA GLY A 303 -12.24 -0.59 26.52
C GLY A 303 -11.20 -1.50 25.83
N LEU A 304 -11.43 -1.83 24.57
CA LEU A 304 -10.53 -2.65 23.76
C LEU A 304 -9.18 -1.94 23.50
N ARG A 305 -9.20 -0.65 23.17
CA ARG A 305 -7.98 0.14 22.93
C ARG A 305 -7.20 0.36 24.22
N ARG A 306 -7.86 0.50 25.37
CA ARG A 306 -7.21 0.54 26.68
C ARG A 306 -6.48 -0.78 26.96
N HIS A 307 -7.15 -1.91 26.78
CA HIS A 307 -6.53 -3.23 26.94
C HIS A 307 -5.36 -3.44 25.98
N HIS A 308 -5.48 -2.99 24.72
CA HIS A 308 -4.40 -3.02 23.74
C HIS A 308 -3.18 -2.24 24.25
N HIS A 309 -3.41 -1.00 24.69
CA HIS A 309 -2.36 -0.13 25.21
C HIS A 309 -1.67 -0.71 26.45
N GLU A 310 -2.43 -1.24 27.40
CA GLU A 310 -1.89 -1.88 28.60
C GLU A 310 -1.08 -3.12 28.28
N ARG A 311 -1.48 -3.90 27.29
CA ARG A 311 -0.79 -5.11 26.89
C ARG A 311 0.48 -4.85 26.07
N MET A 312 0.42 -3.89 25.16
CA MET A 312 1.47 -3.55 24.18
C MET A 312 1.69 -2.03 24.17
N PRO A 313 2.25 -1.44 25.25
CA PRO A 313 2.43 -0.01 25.34
C PRO A 313 3.34 0.51 24.23
N SER A 314 2.91 1.58 23.58
CA SER A 314 3.67 2.33 22.59
C SER A 314 3.00 3.66 22.31
N ALA A 315 3.71 4.63 21.75
CA ALA A 315 3.10 5.87 21.27
C ALA A 315 1.95 5.63 20.29
N SER A 316 2.03 4.58 19.46
CA SER A 316 0.97 4.21 18.52
C SER A 316 -0.30 3.72 19.22
N THR A 317 -0.18 2.84 20.23
CA THR A 317 -1.35 2.36 20.98
C THR A 317 -1.94 3.44 21.88
N TYR A 318 -1.12 4.37 22.39
CA TYR A 318 -1.58 5.57 23.08
C TYR A 318 -2.44 6.45 22.17
N ALA A 319 -1.94 6.77 20.97
CA ALA A 319 -2.69 7.58 20.00
C ALA A 319 -4.01 6.92 19.58
N LYS A 320 -4.05 5.58 19.42
CA LYS A 320 -5.28 4.84 19.12
C LYS A 320 -6.28 4.90 20.27
N LEU A 321 -5.84 4.81 21.53
CA LEU A 321 -6.70 4.97 22.70
C LEU A 321 -7.19 6.40 22.81
N GLN A 322 -6.34 7.41 22.62
CA GLN A 322 -6.71 8.81 22.62
C GLN A 322 -7.79 9.11 21.57
N ALA A 323 -7.60 8.64 20.34
CA ALA A 323 -8.57 8.82 19.27
C ALA A 323 -9.93 8.18 19.62
N ALA A 324 -9.93 6.94 20.12
CA ALA A 324 -11.15 6.24 20.49
C ALA A 324 -11.87 6.94 21.67
N ALA A 325 -11.15 7.28 22.73
CA ALA A 325 -11.71 7.95 23.90
C ALA A 325 -12.20 9.38 23.57
N GLY A 326 -11.56 10.05 22.61
CA GLY A 326 -11.99 11.37 22.11
C GLY A 326 -13.36 11.33 21.43
N THR A 327 -13.75 10.22 20.80
CA THR A 327 -15.07 10.10 20.14
C THR A 327 -16.24 10.07 21.12
N VAL A 328 -15.99 9.73 22.39
CA VAL A 328 -17.01 9.63 23.47
C VAL A 328 -16.71 10.56 24.65
N ASP A 329 -15.86 11.55 24.45
CA ASP A 329 -15.44 12.53 25.48
C ASP A 329 -14.82 11.89 26.75
N ALA A 330 -14.25 10.68 26.62
CA ALA A 330 -13.69 9.93 27.75
C ALA A 330 -12.17 10.16 27.96
N TRP A 331 -11.49 10.91 27.09
CA TRP A 331 -10.04 11.04 27.13
C TRP A 331 -9.49 11.58 28.45
N VAL A 332 -10.15 12.57 29.04
CA VAL A 332 -9.73 13.16 30.33
C VAL A 332 -9.64 12.11 31.45
N ALA A 333 -10.49 11.08 31.40
CA ALA A 333 -10.47 9.98 32.37
C ALA A 333 -9.40 8.92 32.07
N GLU A 334 -8.91 8.85 30.85
CA GLU A 334 -7.95 7.84 30.39
C GLU A 334 -6.49 8.32 30.40
N VAL A 335 -6.24 9.60 30.18
CA VAL A 335 -4.92 10.15 29.86
C VAL A 335 -3.87 9.85 30.93
N ASP A 336 -4.19 10.04 32.20
CA ASP A 336 -3.22 9.84 33.30
C ASP A 336 -2.79 8.36 33.39
N ARG A 337 -3.75 7.45 33.29
CA ARG A 337 -3.49 6.00 33.29
C ARG A 337 -2.67 5.58 32.08
N ALA A 338 -3.02 6.07 30.92
CA ALA A 338 -2.31 5.75 29.68
C ALA A 338 -0.87 6.25 29.70
N ARG A 339 -0.63 7.47 30.19
CA ARG A 339 0.71 8.04 30.38
C ARG A 339 1.52 7.26 31.44
N ALA A 340 0.91 6.85 32.54
CA ALA A 340 1.58 6.03 33.55
C ALA A 340 2.07 4.69 33.01
N VAL A 341 1.25 4.01 32.17
CA VAL A 341 1.64 2.77 31.51
C VAL A 341 2.85 2.96 30.58
N LEU A 342 2.88 4.05 29.80
CA LEU A 342 4.04 4.36 28.96
C LEU A 342 5.28 4.69 29.79
N ALA A 343 5.14 5.55 30.81
CA ALA A 343 6.27 5.95 31.66
C ALA A 343 6.97 4.75 32.30
N GLU A 344 6.21 3.72 32.69
CA GLU A 344 6.74 2.49 33.29
C GLU A 344 7.32 1.53 32.26
N ARG A 345 6.63 1.30 31.11
CA ARG A 345 6.91 0.17 30.22
C ARG A 345 7.49 0.54 28.87
N ASP A 346 7.25 1.75 28.39
CA ASP A 346 7.81 2.32 27.16
C ASP A 346 8.12 3.82 27.34
N PRO A 347 9.17 4.16 28.11
CA PRO A 347 9.54 5.56 28.34
C PRO A 347 9.88 6.35 27.07
N ALA A 348 10.30 5.69 26.00
CA ALA A 348 10.50 6.34 24.71
C ALA A 348 9.15 6.75 24.10
N GLY A 349 8.18 5.85 24.10
CA GLY A 349 6.81 6.13 23.71
C GLY A 349 6.13 7.17 24.61
N TYR A 350 6.50 7.25 25.90
CA TYR A 350 6.02 8.29 26.81
C TYR A 350 6.44 9.69 26.38
N LEU A 351 7.73 9.87 26.03
CA LEU A 351 8.21 11.15 25.50
C LEU A 351 7.50 11.52 24.19
N ASP A 352 7.28 10.55 23.33
CA ASP A 352 6.60 10.77 22.06
C ASP A 352 5.12 11.14 22.26
N ALA A 353 4.45 10.53 23.24
CA ALA A 353 3.07 10.85 23.61
C ALA A 353 2.95 12.27 24.18
N LEU A 354 3.83 12.64 25.11
CA LEU A 354 3.86 14.00 25.68
C LEU A 354 4.11 15.07 24.61
N LEU A 355 5.05 14.80 23.67
CA LEU A 355 5.31 15.72 22.56
C LEU A 355 4.11 15.84 21.62
N ALA A 356 3.38 14.75 21.37
CA ALA A 356 2.17 14.75 20.55
C ALA A 356 1.02 15.51 21.22
N ASP A 357 0.92 15.46 22.55
CA ASP A 357 -0.07 16.20 23.35
C ASP A 357 0.31 17.69 23.51
N GLY A 358 1.51 18.12 23.07
CA GLY A 358 1.98 19.49 23.23
C GLY A 358 2.64 19.79 24.57
N GLU A 359 2.88 18.79 25.41
CA GLU A 359 3.44 18.88 26.77
C GLU A 359 4.98 18.90 26.71
N ALA A 360 5.53 19.88 26.00
CA ALA A 360 6.99 19.96 25.75
C ALA A 360 7.83 20.06 27.03
N ASP A 361 7.33 20.79 28.05
CA ASP A 361 8.04 20.96 29.34
C ASP A 361 8.10 19.66 30.13
N GLU A 362 7.00 18.90 30.17
CA GLU A 362 6.93 17.61 30.84
C GLU A 362 7.81 16.57 30.10
N ALA A 363 7.73 16.55 28.76
CA ALA A 363 8.59 15.69 27.94
C ALA A 363 10.08 15.98 28.18
N TRP A 364 10.47 17.25 28.25
CA TRP A 364 11.83 17.66 28.54
C TRP A 364 12.26 17.23 29.95
N ALA A 365 11.44 17.51 30.97
CA ALA A 365 11.73 17.11 32.34
C ALA A 365 11.91 15.58 32.45
N ALA A 366 11.03 14.80 31.84
CA ALA A 366 11.13 13.34 31.81
C ALA A 366 12.40 12.85 31.09
N ALA A 367 12.81 13.52 30.01
CA ALA A 367 14.01 13.19 29.25
C ALA A 367 15.30 13.47 30.03
N VAL A 368 15.34 14.58 30.77
CA VAL A 368 16.55 14.99 31.50
C VAL A 368 16.71 14.24 32.83
N THR A 369 15.62 13.89 33.51
CA THR A 369 15.64 13.18 34.78
C THR A 369 15.69 11.66 34.68
N GLY A 370 15.38 11.12 33.50
CA GLY A 370 15.34 9.67 33.25
C GLY A 370 16.76 9.06 33.15
N ASP A 371 16.93 7.84 33.65
CA ASP A 371 18.19 7.09 33.58
C ASP A 371 18.42 6.35 32.24
N ARG A 372 17.58 6.56 31.24
CA ARG A 372 17.65 5.83 29.97
C ARG A 372 18.31 6.63 28.87
N GLU A 373 18.98 5.90 27.97
CA GLU A 373 19.53 6.48 26.74
C GLU A 373 18.41 6.87 25.79
N ILE A 374 18.34 8.15 25.43
CA ILE A 374 17.39 8.73 24.49
C ILE A 374 18.05 8.82 23.12
N GLN A 375 17.35 8.37 22.10
CA GLN A 375 17.83 8.39 20.72
C GLN A 375 18.03 9.82 20.21
N ALA A 376 19.03 10.02 19.35
CA ALA A 376 19.32 11.33 18.75
C ALA A 376 18.10 11.96 18.05
N SER A 377 17.25 11.14 17.41
CA SER A 377 16.01 11.60 16.78
C SER A 377 14.96 12.10 17.78
N GLN A 378 14.89 11.51 18.97
CA GLN A 378 14.01 11.98 20.04
C GLN A 378 14.54 13.27 20.66
N TRP A 379 15.85 13.34 20.93
CA TRP A 379 16.47 14.58 21.38
C TRP A 379 16.24 15.74 20.40
N LEU A 380 16.28 15.47 19.10
CA LEU A 380 15.99 16.50 18.11
C LEU A 380 14.55 17.02 18.24
N ARG A 381 13.56 16.12 18.36
CA ARG A 381 12.14 16.51 18.52
C ARG A 381 11.89 17.24 19.83
N LEU A 382 12.52 16.80 20.92
CA LEU A 382 12.46 17.49 22.21
C LEU A 382 13.02 18.91 22.11
N ALA A 383 14.19 19.08 21.46
CA ALA A 383 14.79 20.40 21.25
C ALA A 383 13.92 21.30 20.37
N GLU A 384 13.34 20.76 19.29
CA GLU A 384 12.42 21.51 18.42
C GLU A 384 11.15 21.96 19.16
N ALA A 385 10.58 21.11 20.03
CA ALA A 385 9.42 21.47 20.83
C ALA A 385 9.74 22.45 21.96
N ARG A 386 10.95 22.40 22.52
CA ARG A 386 11.43 23.25 23.61
C ARG A 386 11.92 24.62 23.13
N GLU A 387 12.40 24.73 21.89
CA GLU A 387 13.02 25.94 21.33
C GLU A 387 12.19 27.23 21.50
N PRO A 388 10.84 27.22 21.36
CA PRO A 388 10.02 28.43 21.52
C PRO A 388 10.02 29.02 22.92
N THR A 389 10.16 28.18 23.96
CA THR A 389 10.10 28.61 25.38
C THR A 389 11.47 28.73 26.02
N GLU A 390 12.37 27.81 25.71
CA GLU A 390 13.71 27.70 26.31
C GLU A 390 14.76 27.44 25.19
N PRO A 391 15.08 28.46 24.37
CA PRO A 391 15.98 28.27 23.23
C PRO A 391 17.41 27.88 23.65
N GLY A 392 17.87 28.22 24.86
CA GLY A 392 19.17 27.81 25.37
C GLY A 392 19.31 26.30 25.58
N ASP A 393 18.26 25.63 26.05
CA ASP A 393 18.18 24.17 26.16
C ASP A 393 18.26 23.52 24.78
N ALA A 394 17.48 24.04 23.82
CA ALA A 394 17.46 23.54 22.46
C ALA A 394 18.83 23.71 21.76
N MET A 395 19.49 24.87 21.97
CA MET A 395 20.84 25.13 21.44
C MET A 395 21.83 24.06 21.89
N ALA A 396 21.84 23.75 23.18
CA ALA A 396 22.76 22.75 23.74
C ALA A 396 22.59 21.37 23.09
N VAL A 397 21.33 20.94 22.84
CA VAL A 397 21.03 19.70 22.15
C VAL A 397 21.47 19.74 20.69
N TYR A 398 21.16 20.79 19.95
CA TYR A 398 21.56 20.91 18.55
C TYR A 398 23.08 20.88 18.36
N LEU A 399 23.85 21.53 19.27
CA LEU A 399 25.32 21.50 19.24
C LEU A 399 25.84 20.08 19.51
N ARG A 400 25.30 19.39 20.50
CA ARG A 400 25.64 17.98 20.78
C ARG A 400 25.34 17.09 19.59
N LEU A 401 24.14 17.17 18.99
CA LEU A 401 23.76 16.36 17.83
C LEU A 401 24.65 16.66 16.60
N ALA A 402 25.10 17.90 16.43
CA ALA A 402 26.06 18.26 15.38
C ALA A 402 27.42 17.57 15.60
N ASP A 403 27.92 17.53 16.83
CA ASP A 403 29.16 16.81 17.16
C ASP A 403 29.02 15.30 17.00
N GLU A 404 27.91 14.70 17.44
CA GLU A 404 27.64 13.26 17.36
C GLU A 404 27.59 12.76 15.90
N VAL A 405 26.89 13.47 14.99
CA VAL A 405 26.83 13.03 13.60
C VAL A 405 28.17 13.15 12.87
N LEU A 406 29.07 14.03 13.31
CA LEU A 406 30.39 14.22 12.72
C LEU A 406 31.40 13.11 13.10
N VAL A 407 31.06 12.19 13.98
CA VAL A 407 31.84 10.96 14.19
C VAL A 407 31.94 10.19 12.86
N ARG A 408 30.92 10.23 12.05
CA ARG A 408 30.94 9.73 10.67
C ARG A 408 31.56 10.81 9.76
N ALA A 409 32.43 10.40 8.85
CA ALA A 409 33.14 11.30 7.94
C ALA A 409 32.60 11.22 6.50
N ASP A 410 31.29 11.29 6.34
CA ASP A 410 30.61 11.21 5.04
C ASP A 410 29.79 12.48 4.72
N LYS A 411 29.41 12.64 3.44
CA LYS A 411 28.66 13.80 2.97
C LYS A 411 27.26 13.95 3.60
N ARG A 412 26.64 12.84 4.05
CA ARG A 412 25.34 12.88 4.72
C ARG A 412 25.49 13.43 6.12
N ALA A 413 26.46 12.93 6.89
CA ALA A 413 26.78 13.44 8.22
C ALA A 413 27.12 14.94 8.19
N TYR A 414 27.87 15.40 7.18
CA TYR A 414 28.18 16.83 7.02
C TYR A 414 26.93 17.70 6.78
N ARG A 415 25.99 17.24 5.98
CA ARG A 415 24.71 17.94 5.76
C ARG A 415 23.86 17.98 7.03
N ASP A 416 23.80 16.86 7.75
CA ASP A 416 23.06 16.79 9.01
C ASP A 416 23.66 17.70 10.07
N ALA A 417 25.00 17.72 10.23
CA ALA A 417 25.68 18.63 11.13
C ALA A 417 25.43 20.11 10.80
N VAL A 418 25.50 20.47 9.51
CA VAL A 418 25.18 21.84 9.07
C VAL A 418 23.74 22.22 9.40
N ARG A 419 22.78 21.29 9.25
CA ARG A 419 21.38 21.53 9.63
C ARG A 419 21.25 21.80 11.14
N HIS A 420 21.85 20.97 11.98
CA HIS A 420 21.85 21.16 13.43
C HIS A 420 22.53 22.46 13.85
N LEU A 421 23.66 22.81 13.25
CA LEU A 421 24.35 24.08 13.53
C LEU A 421 23.54 25.31 13.13
N LYS A 422 22.76 25.24 12.04
CA LYS A 422 21.81 26.33 11.68
C LYS A 422 20.71 26.48 12.72
N ALA A 423 20.16 25.37 13.21
CA ALA A 423 19.18 25.39 14.30
C ALA A 423 19.79 25.93 15.60
N ALA A 424 21.00 25.48 15.96
CA ALA A 424 21.73 26.01 17.12
C ALA A 424 21.96 27.50 17.05
N ARG A 425 22.35 28.04 15.87
CA ARG A 425 22.54 29.51 15.68
C ARG A 425 21.22 30.26 15.86
N ARG A 426 20.11 29.76 15.32
CA ARG A 426 18.79 30.36 15.50
C ARG A 426 18.40 30.42 16.98
N ALA A 427 18.56 29.30 17.68
CA ALA A 427 18.30 29.21 19.12
C ALA A 427 19.22 30.12 19.94
N ALA A 428 20.53 30.16 19.60
CA ALA A 428 21.51 31.07 20.23
C ALA A 428 21.11 32.55 20.08
N THR A 429 20.59 32.92 18.92
CA THR A 429 20.11 34.29 18.67
C THR A 429 18.88 34.62 19.52
N ALA A 430 17.98 33.65 19.70
CA ALA A 430 16.77 33.84 20.50
C ALA A 430 17.05 33.91 22.02
N ASP A 431 18.15 33.29 22.49
CA ASP A 431 18.56 33.24 23.90
C ASP A 431 19.71 34.23 24.25
N ASP A 432 20.06 35.11 23.34
CA ASP A 432 21.20 36.08 23.48
C ASP A 432 22.54 35.41 23.83
N ARG A 433 22.75 34.17 23.32
CA ARG A 433 23.98 33.35 23.55
C ARG A 433 24.85 33.18 22.30
N VAL A 434 24.85 34.16 21.42
CA VAL A 434 25.56 34.12 20.12
C VAL A 434 27.07 33.90 20.32
N ASP A 435 27.66 34.46 21.37
CA ASP A 435 29.09 34.29 21.67
C ASP A 435 29.46 32.84 21.98
N GLY A 436 28.64 32.15 22.79
CA GLY A 436 28.84 30.72 23.11
C GLY A 436 28.66 29.80 21.86
N PHE A 437 27.73 30.13 20.98
CA PHE A 437 27.61 29.43 19.70
C PHE A 437 28.86 29.65 18.82
N THR A 438 29.35 30.89 18.74
CA THR A 438 30.51 31.25 17.92
C THR A 438 31.78 30.53 18.42
N GLU A 439 32.00 30.48 19.75
CA GLU A 439 33.11 29.75 20.36
C GLU A 439 33.03 28.25 20.02
N HIS A 440 31.87 27.64 20.20
CA HIS A 440 31.65 26.21 19.85
C HIS A 440 31.93 25.93 18.37
N LEU A 441 31.39 26.79 17.45
CA LEU A 441 31.60 26.68 16.02
C LEU A 441 33.08 26.81 15.65
N GLY A 442 33.79 27.74 16.25
CA GLY A 442 35.25 27.91 16.07
C GLY A 442 36.02 26.67 16.45
N GLY A 443 35.72 26.09 17.63
CA GLY A 443 36.31 24.84 18.10
C GLY A 443 35.99 23.66 17.18
N LEU A 444 34.75 23.57 16.69
CA LEU A 444 34.30 22.53 15.74
C LEU A 444 35.03 22.63 14.41
N ARG A 445 35.22 23.83 13.86
CA ARG A 445 35.96 24.08 12.62
C ARG A 445 37.44 23.65 12.78
N GLU A 446 38.08 23.99 13.89
CA GLU A 446 39.47 23.60 14.14
C GLU A 446 39.62 22.07 14.26
N ARG A 447 38.75 21.38 15.00
CA ARG A 447 38.74 19.90 15.08
C ARG A 447 38.55 19.24 13.74
N ASN A 448 37.82 19.88 12.81
CA ASN A 448 37.49 19.35 11.48
C ASN A 448 38.29 19.99 10.33
N ARG A 449 39.39 20.74 10.60
CA ARG A 449 40.18 21.46 9.56
C ARG A 449 40.71 20.55 8.45
N ARG A 450 40.90 19.27 8.72
CA ARG A 450 41.33 18.26 7.74
C ARG A 450 40.20 17.66 6.90
N ARG A 451 38.96 18.18 7.04
CA ARG A 451 37.77 17.77 6.28
C ARG A 451 37.31 18.90 5.35
N PRO A 452 38.03 19.18 4.25
CA PRO A 452 37.78 20.38 3.43
C PRO A 452 36.35 20.46 2.89
N SER A 453 35.74 19.31 2.53
CA SER A 453 34.34 19.28 2.05
C SER A 453 33.37 19.78 3.12
N PHE A 454 33.60 19.46 4.40
CA PHE A 454 32.76 19.94 5.48
C PHE A 454 32.96 21.44 5.72
N ILE A 455 34.20 21.93 5.74
CA ILE A 455 34.48 23.34 5.90
C ILE A 455 33.83 24.19 4.79
N VAL A 456 33.93 23.76 3.53
CA VAL A 456 33.23 24.41 2.41
C VAL A 456 31.71 24.41 2.60
N MET A 457 31.13 23.36 3.17
CA MET A 457 29.70 23.32 3.46
C MET A 457 29.30 24.30 4.56
N LEU A 458 30.11 24.46 5.60
CA LEU A 458 29.91 25.46 6.65
C LEU A 458 29.94 26.89 6.06
N ASP A 459 30.95 27.19 5.25
CA ASP A 459 31.09 28.51 4.61
C ASP A 459 29.90 28.86 3.72
N LYS A 460 29.47 27.91 2.88
CA LYS A 460 28.27 28.05 2.05
C LYS A 460 26.96 28.19 2.84
N ALA A 461 26.95 27.68 4.05
CA ALA A 461 25.81 27.78 4.97
C ALA A 461 25.80 29.09 5.78
N GLY A 462 26.81 29.98 5.60
CA GLY A 462 26.99 31.18 6.39
C GLY A 462 27.44 30.92 7.82
N LEU A 463 28.13 29.82 8.05
CA LEU A 463 28.72 29.37 9.32
C LEU A 463 30.26 29.52 9.26
N GLY A 464 30.71 30.66 8.68
CA GLY A 464 32.10 31.02 8.49
C GLY A 464 32.73 31.65 9.74
#